data_b2583e7556c48c922009371b07523d23
#
_entry.id   b2583e7556c48c922009371b07523d23
#
_cell.length_a   1.000
_cell.length_b   1.000
_cell.length_c   1.000
_cell.angle_alpha   90.00
_cell.angle_beta   90.00
_cell.angle_gamma   90.00
#
_symmetry.space_group_name_H-M   'P 1'
#
loop_
_entity.id
_entity.type
_entity.pdbx_description
1 polymer ?
#
loop_
_entity_poly.entity_id
_entity_poly.type
_entity_poly.pdbx_seq_one_letter_code
_entity_poly.pdbx_strand_id
1 'polypeptide(L)'
;MVAAAKMRRAQDAIEAARPYAQHLDALIGSLQKNVDPVQNPVFADRPVERAVVVVVTADRGLCGGFNGSICRRVQSELDKYTDESLELITVGRKGYNYFNSRDYEVKQNFSDVFRDLEFSRASEIARSLTARFLSGEVDRVL
;
A
#
# COMPACT_ATOMS: atom_id res chain seq x y z
N MET A 1 11.60 11.30 28.33
CA MET A 1 10.92 12.51 27.81
C MET A 1 10.93 12.63 26.28
N VAL A 2 12.05 12.39 25.56
CA VAL A 2 12.14 12.53 24.09
C VAL A 2 11.20 11.56 23.33
N ALA A 3 11.06 10.32 23.80
CA ALA A 3 10.20 9.32 23.14
C ALA A 3 8.70 9.70 23.21
N ALA A 4 8.24 10.18 24.37
CA ALA A 4 6.86 10.64 24.53
C ALA A 4 6.54 11.86 23.65
N ALA A 5 7.47 12.80 23.54
CA ALA A 5 7.32 13.96 22.66
C ALA A 5 7.25 13.56 21.18
N LYS A 6 8.07 12.60 20.74
CA LYS A 6 8.01 12.05 19.36
C LYS A 6 6.70 11.34 19.09
N MET A 7 6.21 10.53 20.04
CA MET A 7 4.94 9.84 19.93
C MET A 7 3.78 10.83 19.80
N ARG A 8 3.74 11.86 20.65
CA ARG A 8 2.71 12.89 20.60
C ARG A 8 2.69 13.62 19.25
N ARG A 9 3.86 14.04 18.75
CA ARG A 9 3.96 14.67 17.42
C ARG A 9 3.44 13.76 16.30
N ALA A 10 3.72 12.45 16.36
CA ALA A 10 3.21 11.51 15.38
C ALA A 10 1.68 11.37 15.47
N GLN A 11 1.12 11.34 16.67
CA GLN A 11 -0.33 11.31 16.88
C GLN A 11 -0.99 12.59 16.35
N ASP A 12 -0.46 13.76 16.72
CA ASP A 12 -0.96 15.05 16.26
C ASP A 12 -0.94 15.15 14.72
N ALA A 13 0.12 14.64 14.07
CA ALA A 13 0.24 14.61 12.61
C ALA A 13 -0.80 13.70 11.96
N ILE A 14 -1.08 12.52 12.54
CA ILE A 14 -2.12 11.60 12.04
C ILE A 14 -3.50 12.23 12.21
N GLU A 15 -3.78 12.82 13.35
CA GLU A 15 -5.07 13.47 13.61
C GLU A 15 -5.31 14.65 12.66
N ALA A 16 -4.28 15.44 12.38
CA ALA A 16 -4.36 16.55 11.43
C ALA A 16 -4.56 16.08 9.97
N ALA A 17 -3.95 14.95 9.58
CA ALA A 17 -4.06 14.39 8.23
C ALA A 17 -5.37 13.66 7.96
N ARG A 18 -6.01 13.12 9.00
CA ARG A 18 -7.23 12.29 8.88
C ARG A 18 -8.39 12.97 8.16
N PRO A 19 -8.79 14.23 8.47
CA PRO A 19 -9.86 14.90 7.75
C PRO A 19 -9.57 15.04 6.26
N TYR A 20 -8.33 15.33 5.89
CA TYR A 20 -7.91 15.45 4.50
C TYR A 20 -8.06 14.11 3.76
N ALA A 21 -7.59 13.02 4.35
CA ALA A 21 -7.74 11.68 3.78
C ALA A 21 -9.22 11.30 3.59
N GLN A 22 -10.08 11.58 4.58
CA GLN A 22 -11.52 11.34 4.50
C GLN A 22 -12.20 12.15 3.39
N HIS A 23 -11.82 13.41 3.20
CA HIS A 23 -12.36 14.23 2.11
C HIS A 23 -11.90 13.73 0.75
N LEU A 24 -10.65 13.29 0.61
CA LEU A 24 -10.16 12.67 -0.63
C LEU A 24 -10.93 11.40 -0.96
N ASP A 25 -11.14 10.53 0.02
CA ASP A 25 -11.92 9.29 -0.14
C ASP A 25 -13.34 9.59 -0.63
N ALA A 26 -14.00 10.57 -0.02
CA ALA A 26 -15.34 11.00 -0.43
C ALA A 26 -15.37 11.58 -1.85
N LEU A 27 -14.36 12.37 -2.23
CA LEU A 27 -14.22 12.93 -3.58
C LEU A 27 -14.00 11.82 -4.61
N ILE A 28 -13.09 10.87 -4.35
CA ILE A 28 -12.83 9.74 -5.24
C ILE A 28 -14.09 8.91 -5.42
N GLY A 29 -14.81 8.58 -4.33
CA GLY A 29 -16.05 7.84 -4.40
C GLY A 29 -17.17 8.58 -5.14
N SER A 30 -17.19 9.92 -5.11
CA SER A 30 -18.11 10.74 -5.91
C SER A 30 -17.71 10.75 -7.39
N LEU A 31 -16.42 10.88 -7.70
CA LEU A 31 -15.91 10.85 -9.06
C LEU A 31 -16.18 9.48 -9.71
N GLN A 32 -15.94 8.40 -9.01
CA GLN A 32 -16.16 7.04 -9.51
C GLN A 32 -17.60 6.80 -10.00
N LYS A 33 -18.58 7.47 -9.38
CA LYS A 33 -19.99 7.34 -9.76
C LYS A 33 -20.38 8.18 -10.99
N ASN A 34 -19.61 9.23 -11.30
CA ASN A 34 -19.98 10.24 -12.28
C ASN A 34 -19.02 10.33 -13.47
N VAL A 35 -17.92 9.59 -13.42
CA VAL A 35 -16.89 9.63 -14.46
C VAL A 35 -17.05 8.45 -15.40
N ASP A 36 -16.98 8.72 -16.70
CA ASP A 36 -16.96 7.67 -17.73
C ASP A 36 -15.60 6.93 -17.68
N PRO A 37 -15.60 5.61 -17.40
CA PRO A 37 -14.38 4.81 -17.36
C PRO A 37 -13.59 4.80 -18.67
N VAL A 38 -14.24 5.03 -19.81
CA VAL A 38 -13.60 5.11 -21.13
C VAL A 38 -12.70 6.35 -21.22
N GLN A 39 -13.16 7.46 -20.64
CA GLN A 39 -12.39 8.71 -20.61
C GLN A 39 -11.37 8.74 -19.48
N ASN A 40 -11.60 7.95 -18.43
CA ASN A 40 -10.73 7.90 -17.26
C ASN A 40 -10.40 6.45 -16.87
N PRO A 41 -9.43 5.83 -17.53
CA PRO A 41 -9.11 4.41 -17.37
C PRO A 41 -8.73 3.96 -15.95
N VAL A 42 -8.37 4.90 -15.05
CA VAL A 42 -8.12 4.59 -13.62
C VAL A 42 -9.37 4.03 -12.93
N PHE A 43 -10.58 4.39 -13.42
CA PHE A 43 -11.85 3.91 -12.88
C PHE A 43 -12.43 2.72 -13.66
N ALA A 44 -11.68 2.18 -14.63
CA ALA A 44 -12.13 1.03 -15.40
C ALA A 44 -12.25 -0.20 -14.52
N ASP A 45 -13.41 -0.86 -14.54
CA ASP A 45 -13.59 -2.18 -13.97
C ASP A 45 -13.33 -3.22 -15.06
N ARG A 46 -12.42 -4.14 -14.78
CA ARG A 46 -12.03 -5.19 -15.74
C ARG A 46 -11.79 -6.50 -15.03
N PRO A 47 -11.88 -7.64 -15.73
CA PRO A 47 -11.52 -8.94 -15.16
C PRO A 47 -10.12 -8.90 -14.56
N VAL A 48 -9.97 -9.47 -13.37
CA VAL A 48 -8.69 -9.47 -12.65
C VAL A 48 -7.96 -10.75 -12.97
N GLU A 49 -6.99 -10.67 -13.86
CA GLU A 49 -6.06 -11.76 -14.18
C GLU A 49 -4.73 -11.59 -13.47
N ARG A 50 -4.30 -10.34 -13.28
CA ARG A 50 -3.03 -9.99 -12.63
C ARG A 50 -3.26 -8.92 -11.57
N ALA A 51 -2.86 -9.22 -10.35
CA ALA A 51 -3.00 -8.31 -9.23
C ALA A 51 -1.64 -8.00 -8.58
N VAL A 52 -1.53 -6.80 -8.01
CA VAL A 52 -0.41 -6.41 -7.16
C VAL A 52 -0.91 -6.19 -5.75
N VAL A 53 -0.28 -6.84 -4.78
CA VAL A 53 -0.52 -6.59 -3.36
C VAL A 53 0.59 -5.72 -2.79
N VAL A 54 0.23 -4.56 -2.27
CA VAL A 54 1.15 -3.62 -1.63
C VAL A 54 1.04 -3.73 -0.13
N VAL A 55 2.04 -4.32 0.50
CA VAL A 55 2.07 -4.55 1.94
C VAL A 55 2.79 -3.42 2.64
N VAL A 56 2.06 -2.62 3.40
CA VAL A 56 2.63 -1.50 4.16
C VAL A 56 2.84 -1.92 5.61
N THR A 57 4.10 -1.99 6.03
CA THR A 57 4.51 -2.34 7.40
C THR A 57 5.54 -1.34 7.94
N ALA A 58 5.87 -1.42 9.22
CA ALA A 58 6.93 -0.59 9.77
C ALA A 58 8.33 -1.09 9.36
N ASP A 59 9.33 -0.19 9.38
CA ASP A 59 10.74 -0.55 9.26
C ASP A 59 11.28 -1.15 10.57
N ARG A 60 10.72 -0.74 11.71
CA ARG A 60 11.16 -1.14 13.05
C ARG A 60 10.17 -2.08 13.70
N GLY A 61 10.66 -2.88 14.64
CA GLY A 61 9.84 -3.73 15.50
C GLY A 61 9.37 -2.99 16.77
N LEU A 62 8.97 -3.79 17.77
CA LEU A 62 8.49 -3.33 19.07
C LEU A 62 7.17 -2.55 18.99
N CYS A 63 6.33 -2.90 18.01
CA CYS A 63 4.98 -2.36 17.79
C CYS A 63 3.88 -3.39 18.05
N GLY A 64 4.10 -4.31 19.01
CA GLY A 64 3.18 -5.39 19.33
C GLY A 64 2.89 -6.28 18.12
N GLY A 65 1.63 -6.65 17.93
CA GLY A 65 1.20 -7.52 16.83
C GLY A 65 1.04 -6.82 15.47
N PHE A 66 1.28 -5.51 15.36
CA PHE A 66 0.96 -4.71 14.18
C PHE A 66 1.50 -5.33 12.87
N ASN A 67 2.83 -5.44 12.74
CA ASN A 67 3.42 -6.00 11.52
C ASN A 67 2.98 -7.45 11.25
N GLY A 68 2.98 -8.27 12.30
CA GLY A 68 2.58 -9.68 12.17
C GLY A 68 1.13 -9.87 11.77
N SER A 69 0.21 -9.02 12.24
CA SER A 69 -1.19 -9.09 11.87
C SER A 69 -1.42 -8.71 10.41
N ILE A 70 -0.75 -7.66 9.93
CA ILE A 70 -0.78 -7.26 8.52
C ILE A 70 -0.23 -8.39 7.64
N CYS A 71 0.97 -8.89 7.94
CA CYS A 71 1.59 -9.94 7.14
C CYS A 71 0.74 -11.21 7.08
N ARG A 72 0.16 -11.67 8.19
CA ARG A 72 -0.74 -12.83 8.19
C ARG A 72 -2.00 -12.59 7.38
N ARG A 73 -2.59 -11.39 7.47
CA ARG A 73 -3.76 -11.04 6.66
C ARG A 73 -3.43 -11.09 5.18
N VAL A 74 -2.31 -10.50 4.78
CA VAL A 74 -1.85 -10.54 3.38
C VAL A 74 -1.57 -11.97 2.94
N GLN A 75 -0.86 -12.77 3.73
CA GLN A 75 -0.61 -14.17 3.41
C GLN A 75 -1.91 -14.93 3.14
N SER A 76 -2.92 -14.76 3.98
CA SER A 76 -4.25 -15.36 3.77
C SER A 76 -4.95 -14.87 2.50
N GLU A 77 -4.64 -13.68 1.99
CA GLU A 77 -5.13 -13.22 0.69
C GLU A 77 -4.31 -13.82 -0.46
N LEU A 78 -2.97 -13.88 -0.32
CA LEU A 78 -2.08 -14.48 -1.32
C LEU A 78 -2.44 -15.95 -1.60
N ASP A 79 -2.74 -16.71 -0.54
CA ASP A 79 -3.09 -18.14 -0.64
C ASP A 79 -4.37 -18.42 -1.46
N LYS A 80 -5.15 -17.39 -1.82
CA LYS A 80 -6.35 -17.50 -2.67
C LYS A 80 -6.05 -17.39 -4.16
N TYR A 81 -4.87 -16.98 -4.53
CA TYR A 81 -4.44 -16.76 -5.91
C TYR A 81 -3.36 -17.75 -6.30
N THR A 82 -3.18 -17.96 -7.59
CA THR A 82 -2.02 -18.67 -8.12
C THR A 82 -0.82 -17.74 -8.20
N ASP A 83 0.38 -18.23 -8.00
CA ASP A 83 1.62 -17.44 -7.96
C ASP A 83 1.85 -16.62 -9.23
N GLU A 84 1.39 -17.10 -10.38
CA GLU A 84 1.58 -16.43 -11.68
C GLU A 84 0.72 -15.17 -11.87
N SER A 85 -0.36 -15.04 -11.10
CA SER A 85 -1.32 -13.93 -11.22
C SER A 85 -1.16 -12.86 -10.15
N LEU A 86 -0.21 -13.02 -9.23
CA LEU A 86 -0.08 -12.17 -8.07
C LEU A 86 1.35 -11.72 -7.84
N GLU A 87 1.54 -10.42 -7.74
CA GLU A 87 2.83 -9.83 -7.40
C GLU A 87 2.78 -9.19 -6.02
N LEU A 88 3.88 -9.29 -5.29
CA LEU A 88 4.03 -8.73 -3.96
C LEU A 88 5.01 -7.57 -3.97
N ILE A 89 4.54 -6.42 -3.51
CA ILE A 89 5.36 -5.23 -3.26
C ILE A 89 5.31 -4.93 -1.76
N THR A 90 6.45 -4.65 -1.16
CA THR A 90 6.53 -4.33 0.26
C THR A 90 6.98 -2.89 0.49
N VAL A 91 6.30 -2.21 1.40
CA VAL A 91 6.69 -0.92 1.95
C VAL A 91 6.99 -1.13 3.42
N GLY A 92 8.25 -0.92 3.80
CA GLY A 92 8.73 -1.19 5.15
C GLY A 92 9.46 -2.54 5.29
N ARG A 93 10.54 -2.49 6.04
CA ARG A 93 11.49 -3.61 6.22
C ARG A 93 10.86 -4.85 6.84
N LYS A 94 9.87 -4.69 7.72
CA LYS A 94 9.28 -5.83 8.44
C LYS A 94 8.44 -6.72 7.54
N GLY A 95 7.69 -6.15 6.59
CA GLY A 95 6.96 -6.90 5.58
C GLY A 95 7.91 -7.66 4.66
N TYR A 96 8.92 -6.98 4.13
CA TYR A 96 9.93 -7.60 3.30
C TYR A 96 10.55 -8.83 3.98
N ASN A 97 11.07 -8.67 5.20
CA ASN A 97 11.71 -9.76 5.94
C ASN A 97 10.75 -10.92 6.20
N TYR A 98 9.47 -10.62 6.47
CA TYR A 98 8.47 -11.65 6.72
C TYR A 98 8.22 -12.52 5.49
N PHE A 99 8.03 -11.92 4.35
CA PHE A 99 7.71 -12.65 3.11
C PHE A 99 8.97 -13.31 2.52
N ASN A 100 10.10 -12.61 2.47
CA ASN A 100 11.34 -13.15 1.97
C ASN A 100 11.83 -14.37 2.77
N SER A 101 11.59 -14.42 4.09
CA SER A 101 11.95 -15.59 4.93
C SER A 101 10.99 -16.79 4.76
N ARG A 102 9.97 -16.68 3.93
CA ARG A 102 8.96 -17.70 3.62
C ARG A 102 8.89 -18.02 2.13
N ASP A 103 9.96 -17.68 1.42
CA ASP A 103 10.14 -17.94 -0.01
C ASP A 103 9.09 -17.29 -0.94
N TYR A 104 8.41 -16.22 -0.47
CA TYR A 104 7.59 -15.39 -1.35
C TYR A 104 8.48 -14.50 -2.21
N GLU A 105 8.23 -14.46 -3.51
CA GLU A 105 8.90 -13.53 -4.40
C GLU A 105 8.39 -12.10 -4.18
N VAL A 106 9.24 -11.24 -3.62
CA VAL A 106 8.96 -9.81 -3.47
C VAL A 106 9.52 -9.08 -4.68
N LYS A 107 8.65 -8.65 -5.59
CA LYS A 107 9.05 -7.93 -6.83
C LYS A 107 9.72 -6.59 -6.57
N GLN A 108 9.26 -5.88 -5.57
CA GLN A 108 9.81 -4.58 -5.21
C GLN A 108 9.70 -4.34 -3.70
N ASN A 109 10.73 -3.72 -3.13
CA ASN A 109 10.75 -3.37 -1.72
C ASN A 109 11.15 -1.90 -1.53
N PHE A 110 10.32 -1.17 -0.82
CA PHE A 110 10.56 0.21 -0.38
C PHE A 110 10.84 0.24 1.12
N SER A 111 12.11 0.13 1.48
CA SER A 111 12.56 0.23 2.87
C SER A 111 12.91 1.67 3.26
N ASP A 112 12.92 1.92 4.56
CA ASP A 112 13.29 3.21 5.17
C ASP A 112 12.40 4.40 4.76
N VAL A 113 11.23 4.15 4.17
CA VAL A 113 10.25 5.18 3.78
C VAL A 113 9.77 5.99 5.00
N PHE A 114 9.72 5.35 6.16
CA PHE A 114 9.26 5.99 7.41
C PHE A 114 10.35 6.72 8.19
N ARG A 115 11.57 6.74 7.67
CA ARG A 115 12.66 7.49 8.27
C ARG A 115 12.51 9.00 8.02
N ASP A 116 12.22 9.33 6.77
CA ASP A 116 11.95 10.67 6.29
C ASP A 116 10.64 10.61 5.49
N LEU A 117 9.51 10.85 6.20
CA LEU A 117 8.18 10.80 5.61
C LEU A 117 7.97 11.98 4.65
N GLU A 118 8.48 11.83 3.44
CA GLU A 118 8.28 12.80 2.37
C GLU A 118 7.16 12.36 1.42
N PHE A 119 6.31 13.31 1.05
CA PHE A 119 5.27 13.09 0.05
C PHE A 119 5.81 12.58 -1.28
N SER A 120 7.03 12.98 -1.64
CA SER A 120 7.73 12.52 -2.85
C SER A 120 7.82 10.98 -2.92
N ARG A 121 8.14 10.31 -1.82
CA ARG A 121 8.23 8.84 -1.74
C ARG A 121 6.88 8.17 -1.95
N ALA A 122 5.85 8.66 -1.28
CA ALA A 122 4.50 8.13 -1.49
C ALA A 122 4.01 8.35 -2.93
N SER A 123 4.32 9.52 -3.50
CA SER A 123 3.99 9.88 -4.89
C SER A 123 4.72 9.00 -5.90
N GLU A 124 5.99 8.66 -5.67
CA GLU A 124 6.77 7.74 -6.51
C GLU A 124 6.12 6.35 -6.56
N ILE A 125 5.79 5.78 -5.40
CA ILE A 125 5.12 4.48 -5.31
C ILE A 125 3.77 4.52 -6.03
N ALA A 126 2.95 5.53 -5.74
CA ALA A 126 1.63 5.66 -6.34
C ALA A 126 1.69 5.81 -7.87
N ARG A 127 2.61 6.63 -8.39
CA ARG A 127 2.82 6.80 -9.84
C ARG A 127 3.23 5.51 -10.52
N SER A 128 4.15 4.76 -9.92
CA SER A 128 4.59 3.46 -10.45
C SER A 128 3.41 2.50 -10.58
N LEU A 129 2.62 2.35 -9.52
CA LEU A 129 1.44 1.47 -9.51
C LEU A 129 0.35 1.93 -10.50
N THR A 130 0.08 3.23 -10.55
CA THR A 130 -0.89 3.81 -11.49
C THR A 130 -0.45 3.59 -12.94
N ALA A 131 0.83 3.78 -13.26
CA ALA A 131 1.34 3.55 -14.60
C ALA A 131 1.18 2.09 -15.04
N ARG A 132 1.47 1.14 -14.16
CA ARG A 132 1.29 -0.30 -14.42
C ARG A 132 -0.18 -0.68 -14.61
N PHE A 133 -1.09 -0.07 -13.85
CA PHE A 133 -2.52 -0.26 -14.02
C PHE A 133 -3.00 0.31 -15.36
N LEU A 134 -2.59 1.52 -15.71
CA LEU A 134 -2.99 2.19 -16.95
C LEU A 134 -2.43 1.50 -18.21
N SER A 135 -1.22 0.94 -18.13
CA SER A 135 -0.62 0.17 -19.23
C SER A 135 -1.27 -1.22 -19.43
N GLY A 136 -2.11 -1.66 -18.50
CA GLY A 136 -2.68 -2.99 -18.51
C GLY A 136 -1.71 -4.09 -18.07
N GLU A 137 -0.58 -3.74 -17.47
CA GLU A 137 0.35 -4.70 -16.89
C GLU A 137 -0.26 -5.41 -15.67
N VAL A 138 -1.07 -4.69 -14.91
CA VAL A 138 -1.84 -5.20 -13.77
C VAL A 138 -3.29 -4.72 -13.83
N ASP A 139 -4.20 -5.55 -13.37
CA ASP A 139 -5.64 -5.32 -13.42
C ASP A 139 -6.20 -4.83 -12.09
N ARG A 140 -5.48 -5.07 -11.00
CA ARG A 140 -5.85 -4.61 -9.66
C ARG A 140 -4.64 -4.33 -8.79
N VAL A 141 -4.76 -3.32 -7.95
CA VAL A 141 -3.82 -3.02 -6.87
C VAL A 141 -4.58 -3.11 -5.54
N LEU A 142 -4.04 -3.89 -4.58
CA LEU A 142 -4.62 -4.21 -3.28
C LEU A 142 -3.73 -3.71 -2.14
#